data_8915252548f7244138fe80c6d3adfdd2
#
_entry.id   8915252548f7244138fe80c6d3adfdd2
#
_cell.length_a   1.000
_cell.length_b   1.000
_cell.length_c   1.000
_cell.angle_alpha   90.00
_cell.angle_beta   90.00
_cell.angle_gamma   90.00
#
_symmetry.space_group_name_H-M   'P 1'
#
loop_
_entity.id
_entity.type
_entity.pdbx_description
1 polymer ?
#
loop_
_entity_poly.entity_id
_entity_poly.type
_entity_poly.pdbx_seq_one_letter_code
_entity_poly.pdbx_strand_id
1 'polypeptide(L)'
;MVIVAGIDVSKATLDVSVSEGPVINFENSITGIRRLLKHMERESVTKAVCESTGGYERLVVSKLREATINVQVAHPTRVRAFARACGIEAKTDPLDAQVLSRYGLIFSDSNTARPESEPEREELRQLLSRRRQLMADRVRELNRLDKGLSTSTEKSTRRHLRWLDTEIERVDEEYKKLLKHSASLSDTAELYQTVPGVWPLTAATLIAYLPELGRWDGRVLTSLVGLAPWSRDSGKKRGNRSIRGGRGTVRRALYICAWVVLRIDGDLRDFYQRLRERGKPGKVAVIAVARKLLLQLNAVARRGTPWMKQHRNNCLPYQADPA
;
A
#
# COMPACT_ATOMS: atom_id res chain seq x y z
N MET A 1 -24.28 13.33 16.20
CA MET A 1 -23.70 14.07 15.04
C MET A 1 -22.23 13.72 14.95
N VAL A 2 -21.67 13.41 13.79
CA VAL A 2 -20.23 13.11 13.67
C VAL A 2 -19.48 14.42 13.57
N ILE A 3 -18.61 14.70 14.54
CA ILE A 3 -17.75 15.89 14.54
C ILE A 3 -16.36 15.48 14.04
N VAL A 4 -15.92 16.13 12.96
CA VAL A 4 -14.69 15.73 12.24
C VAL A 4 -13.62 16.80 12.36
N ALA A 5 -12.42 16.40 12.76
CA ALA A 5 -11.22 17.21 12.70
C ALA A 5 -10.41 16.87 11.44
N GLY A 6 -10.13 17.87 10.61
CA GLY A 6 -9.13 17.80 9.54
C GLY A 6 -7.78 18.26 10.06
N ILE A 7 -6.73 17.48 9.79
CA ILE A 7 -5.37 17.75 10.27
C ILE A 7 -4.43 17.77 9.08
N ASP A 8 -3.93 18.94 8.72
CA ASP A 8 -2.77 19.03 7.85
C ASP A 8 -1.49 18.86 8.64
N VAL A 9 -0.61 17.98 8.16
CA VAL A 9 0.55 17.52 8.93
C VAL A 9 1.84 17.93 8.26
N SER A 10 2.63 18.74 8.94
CA SER A 10 4.00 19.05 8.58
C SER A 10 5.00 18.34 9.50
N LYS A 11 6.29 18.53 9.23
CA LYS A 11 7.35 18.02 10.10
C LYS A 11 7.26 18.60 11.51
N ALA A 12 6.96 19.90 11.64
CA ALA A 12 7.00 20.64 12.92
C ALA A 12 5.61 20.95 13.47
N THR A 13 4.59 21.06 12.64
CA THR A 13 3.27 21.59 13.00
C THR A 13 2.13 20.71 12.51
N LEU A 14 1.01 20.85 13.18
CA LEU A 14 -0.29 20.28 12.87
C LEU A 14 -1.29 21.43 12.77
N ASP A 15 -1.81 21.69 11.58
CA ASP A 15 -2.89 22.64 11.37
C ASP A 15 -4.23 21.90 11.44
N VAL A 16 -5.08 22.30 12.37
CA VAL A 16 -6.28 21.53 12.74
C VAL A 16 -7.52 22.40 12.58
N SER A 17 -8.49 21.92 11.82
CA SER A 17 -9.82 22.51 11.70
C SER A 17 -10.88 21.50 12.11
N VAL A 18 -11.77 21.91 13.02
CA VAL A 18 -12.91 21.10 13.47
C VAL A 18 -14.16 21.58 12.75
N SER A 19 -14.84 20.68 12.04
CA SER A 19 -16.11 20.97 11.31
C SER A 19 -16.04 22.24 10.44
N GLU A 20 -14.95 22.37 9.68
CA GLU A 20 -14.65 23.54 8.81
C GLU A 20 -14.51 24.88 9.57
N GLY A 21 -14.36 24.83 10.89
CA GLY A 21 -14.11 26.01 11.73
C GLY A 21 -12.72 26.60 11.57
N PRO A 22 -12.36 27.58 12.42
CA PRO A 22 -11.06 28.21 12.38
C PRO A 22 -9.92 27.20 12.57
N VAL A 23 -8.80 27.46 11.91
CA VAL A 23 -7.63 26.59 12.01
C VAL A 23 -6.80 26.97 13.23
N ILE A 24 -6.47 25.95 14.03
CA ILE A 24 -5.62 26.07 15.22
C ILE A 24 -4.33 25.29 14.95
N ASN A 25 -3.19 25.90 15.25
CA ASN A 25 -1.89 25.29 15.09
C ASN A 25 -1.41 24.60 16.37
N PHE A 26 -0.89 23.39 16.24
CA PHE A 26 -0.25 22.64 17.30
C PHE A 26 1.14 22.16 16.83
N GLU A 27 2.06 21.94 17.77
CA GLU A 27 3.33 21.31 17.44
C GLU A 27 3.15 19.82 17.14
N ASN A 28 3.85 19.31 16.14
CA ASN A 28 3.91 17.87 15.86
C ASN A 28 4.92 17.20 16.83
N SER A 29 4.63 17.29 18.12
CA SER A 29 5.39 16.76 19.25
C SER A 29 4.46 16.07 20.23
N ILE A 30 5.00 15.25 21.14
CA ILE A 30 4.20 14.60 22.20
C ILE A 30 3.40 15.63 23.00
N THR A 31 4.03 16.76 23.33
CA THR A 31 3.40 17.84 24.12
C THR A 31 2.33 18.57 23.32
N GLY A 32 2.59 18.88 22.04
CA GLY A 32 1.61 19.51 21.16
C GLY A 32 0.40 18.61 20.90
N ILE A 33 0.63 17.32 20.70
CA ILE A 33 -0.46 16.35 20.49
C ILE A 33 -1.31 16.17 21.77
N ARG A 34 -0.72 16.23 22.97
CA ARG A 34 -1.53 16.25 24.21
C ARG A 34 -2.45 17.46 24.28
N ARG A 35 -1.99 18.63 23.83
CA ARG A 35 -2.83 19.85 23.73
C ARG A 35 -3.94 19.68 22.68
N LEU A 36 -3.59 19.09 21.55
CA LEU A 36 -4.56 18.75 20.48
C LEU A 36 -5.65 17.80 21.01
N LEU A 37 -5.29 16.73 21.73
CA LEU A 37 -6.27 15.78 22.30
C LEU A 37 -7.24 16.48 23.26
N LYS A 38 -6.76 17.37 24.14
CA LYS A 38 -7.64 18.17 25.02
C LYS A 38 -8.56 19.12 24.23
N HIS A 39 -8.09 19.66 23.12
CA HIS A 39 -8.93 20.48 22.24
C HIS A 39 -10.00 19.64 21.57
N MET A 40 -9.64 18.48 21.02
CA MET A 40 -10.59 17.55 20.40
C MET A 40 -11.65 17.03 21.36
N GLU A 41 -11.29 16.79 22.62
CA GLU A 41 -12.22 16.40 23.69
C GLU A 41 -13.26 17.51 23.95
N ARG A 42 -12.81 18.77 24.08
CA ARG A 42 -13.72 19.93 24.24
C ARG A 42 -14.67 20.13 23.08
N GLU A 43 -14.19 19.91 21.87
CA GLU A 43 -15.00 20.00 20.64
C GLU A 43 -15.81 18.72 20.36
N SER A 44 -15.75 17.72 21.24
CA SER A 44 -16.43 16.42 21.08
C SER A 44 -16.12 15.73 19.74
N VAL A 45 -14.87 15.82 19.29
CA VAL A 45 -14.43 15.22 18.03
C VAL A 45 -14.49 13.70 18.11
N THR A 46 -15.21 13.09 17.17
CA THR A 46 -15.35 11.63 17.08
C THR A 46 -14.51 11.01 15.95
N LYS A 47 -14.09 11.85 14.99
CA LYS A 47 -13.31 11.41 13.83
C LYS A 47 -12.24 12.44 13.49
N ALA A 48 -11.05 11.95 13.13
CA ALA A 48 -9.97 12.78 12.59
C ALA A 48 -9.58 12.30 11.19
N VAL A 49 -9.23 13.25 10.32
CA VAL A 49 -8.74 12.96 8.97
C VAL A 49 -7.44 13.70 8.74
N CYS A 50 -6.42 12.98 8.30
CA CYS A 50 -5.15 13.59 7.87
C CYS A 50 -4.71 13.01 6.52
N GLU A 51 -3.79 13.70 5.83
CA GLU A 51 -3.14 13.16 4.65
C GLU A 51 -1.92 12.30 5.01
N SER A 52 -1.60 11.34 4.12
CA SER A 52 -0.34 10.63 4.20
C SER A 52 0.81 11.54 3.73
N THR A 53 1.67 11.96 4.65
CA THR A 53 2.77 12.91 4.43
C THR A 53 4.16 12.26 4.37
N GLY A 54 4.19 10.94 4.12
CA GLY A 54 5.45 10.19 4.04
C GLY A 54 6.04 9.79 5.39
N GLY A 55 5.32 10.00 6.50
CA GLY A 55 5.68 9.51 7.83
C GLY A 55 5.52 10.51 8.96
N TYR A 56 5.41 11.80 8.67
CA TYR A 56 5.21 12.82 9.72
C TYR A 56 3.84 12.67 10.42
N GLU A 57 2.87 12.05 9.75
CA GLU A 57 1.54 11.75 10.30
C GLU A 57 1.55 10.64 11.35
N ARG A 58 2.60 9.83 11.43
CA ARG A 58 2.60 8.61 12.25
C ARG A 58 2.40 8.88 13.72
N LEU A 59 3.08 9.89 14.25
CA LEU A 59 3.03 10.22 15.67
C LEU A 59 1.62 10.65 16.08
N VAL A 60 1.03 11.59 15.36
CA VAL A 60 -0.33 12.08 15.67
C VAL A 60 -1.37 10.97 15.45
N VAL A 61 -1.26 10.16 14.40
CA VAL A 61 -2.17 9.04 14.13
C VAL A 61 -2.12 7.98 15.24
N SER A 62 -0.92 7.63 15.75
CA SER A 62 -0.78 6.70 16.86
C SER A 62 -1.47 7.24 18.11
N LYS A 63 -1.19 8.48 18.49
CA LYS A 63 -1.74 9.09 19.71
C LYS A 63 -3.25 9.31 19.64
N LEU A 64 -3.80 9.65 18.49
CA LEU A 64 -5.25 9.76 18.29
C LEU A 64 -5.94 8.40 18.44
N ARG A 65 -5.33 7.32 17.91
CA ARG A 65 -5.87 5.96 18.07
C ARG A 65 -5.81 5.46 19.49
N GLU A 66 -4.69 5.72 20.19
CA GLU A 66 -4.58 5.43 21.63
C GLU A 66 -5.69 6.12 22.44
N ALA A 67 -6.13 7.31 22.01
CA ALA A 67 -7.26 8.04 22.58
C ALA A 67 -8.63 7.61 22.01
N THR A 68 -8.72 6.48 21.31
CA THR A 68 -9.96 5.90 20.72
C THR A 68 -10.65 6.80 19.69
N ILE A 69 -9.98 7.79 19.14
CA ILE A 69 -10.51 8.63 18.05
C ILE A 69 -10.41 7.83 16.75
N ASN A 70 -11.49 7.80 15.96
CA ASN A 70 -11.48 7.18 14.64
C ASN A 70 -10.62 8.00 13.68
N VAL A 71 -9.47 7.47 13.24
CA VAL A 71 -8.51 8.18 12.39
C VAL A 71 -8.51 7.63 10.97
N GLN A 72 -8.82 8.50 10.02
CA GLN A 72 -8.74 8.24 8.59
C GLN A 72 -7.48 8.89 8.01
N VAL A 73 -6.56 8.09 7.46
CA VAL A 73 -5.41 8.61 6.71
C VAL A 73 -5.77 8.60 5.22
N ALA A 74 -6.07 9.77 4.68
CA ALA A 74 -6.51 9.94 3.30
C ALA A 74 -5.32 9.94 2.32
N HIS A 75 -5.57 9.49 1.10
CA HIS A 75 -4.56 9.56 0.04
C HIS A 75 -4.53 10.97 -0.56
N PRO A 76 -3.37 11.64 -0.66
CA PRO A 76 -3.27 13.03 -1.13
C PRO A 76 -3.98 13.30 -2.47
N THR A 77 -3.87 12.37 -3.42
CA THR A 77 -4.56 12.51 -4.72
C THR A 77 -6.09 12.54 -4.59
N ARG A 78 -6.68 11.85 -3.60
CA ARG A 78 -8.13 11.85 -3.37
C ARG A 78 -8.58 13.17 -2.76
N VAL A 79 -7.86 13.64 -1.74
CA VAL A 79 -8.14 14.93 -1.09
C VAL A 79 -8.01 16.07 -2.10
N ARG A 80 -6.95 16.05 -2.93
CA ARG A 80 -6.77 17.05 -3.99
C ARG A 80 -7.86 17.01 -5.07
N ALA A 81 -8.31 15.82 -5.47
CA ALA A 81 -9.43 15.69 -6.41
C ALA A 81 -10.74 16.22 -5.81
N PHE A 82 -10.96 15.98 -4.52
CA PHE A 82 -12.09 16.49 -3.78
C PHE A 82 -12.06 18.02 -3.65
N ALA A 83 -10.91 18.60 -3.27
CA ALA A 83 -10.73 20.05 -3.20
C ALA A 83 -11.11 20.74 -4.53
N ARG A 84 -10.61 20.20 -5.66
CA ARG A 84 -10.96 20.68 -7.00
C ARG A 84 -12.45 20.54 -7.29
N ALA A 85 -13.09 19.44 -6.92
CA ALA A 85 -14.53 19.24 -7.08
C ALA A 85 -15.34 20.24 -6.26
N CYS A 86 -14.80 20.76 -5.16
CA CYS A 86 -15.38 21.83 -4.34
C CYS A 86 -15.04 23.24 -4.85
N GLY A 87 -14.31 23.38 -5.97
CA GLY A 87 -13.89 24.69 -6.51
C GLY A 87 -12.68 25.31 -5.79
N ILE A 88 -12.00 24.54 -4.94
CA ILE A 88 -10.82 25.00 -4.19
C ILE A 88 -9.56 24.66 -5.01
N GLU A 89 -9.01 25.65 -5.71
CA GLU A 89 -7.79 25.51 -6.52
C GLU A 89 -6.53 25.92 -5.76
N ALA A 90 -6.64 26.90 -4.87
CA ALA A 90 -5.53 27.38 -4.06
C ALA A 90 -5.06 26.31 -3.07
N LYS A 91 -3.75 26.24 -2.85
CA LYS A 91 -3.14 25.38 -1.83
C LYS A 91 -2.53 26.27 -0.75
N THR A 92 -3.16 26.32 0.42
CA THR A 92 -2.63 26.94 1.63
C THR A 92 -2.92 26.01 2.81
N ASP A 93 -2.00 25.93 3.76
CA ASP A 93 -2.12 25.00 4.91
C ASP A 93 -3.45 25.13 5.69
N PRO A 94 -4.00 26.34 5.95
CA PRO A 94 -5.31 26.47 6.56
C PRO A 94 -6.46 25.90 5.73
N LEU A 95 -6.44 26.09 4.40
CA LEU A 95 -7.46 25.52 3.50
C LEU A 95 -7.36 24.00 3.44
N ASP A 96 -6.15 23.45 3.51
CA ASP A 96 -5.94 22.00 3.45
C ASP A 96 -6.54 21.32 4.70
N ALA A 97 -6.43 21.88 5.91
CA ALA A 97 -7.08 21.37 7.12
C ALA A 97 -8.62 21.43 7.06
N GLN A 98 -9.20 22.52 6.53
CA GLN A 98 -10.65 22.65 6.34
C GLN A 98 -11.17 21.67 5.29
N VAL A 99 -10.46 21.52 4.18
CA VAL A 99 -10.77 20.53 3.13
C VAL A 99 -10.76 19.11 3.69
N LEU A 100 -9.78 18.77 4.55
CA LEU A 100 -9.70 17.46 5.21
C LEU A 100 -10.87 17.22 6.16
N SER A 101 -11.29 18.23 6.93
CA SER A 101 -12.47 18.15 7.78
C SER A 101 -13.74 17.87 6.97
N ARG A 102 -13.97 18.63 5.92
CA ARG A 102 -15.10 18.45 4.99
C ARG A 102 -15.04 17.11 4.25
N TYR A 103 -13.87 16.69 3.81
CA TYR A 103 -13.65 15.37 3.22
C TYR A 103 -14.09 14.26 4.18
N GLY A 104 -13.74 14.37 5.45
CA GLY A 104 -14.09 13.41 6.47
C GLY A 104 -15.59 13.33 6.80
N LEU A 105 -16.33 14.42 6.64
CA LEU A 105 -17.80 14.44 6.78
C LEU A 105 -18.50 13.68 5.65
N ILE A 106 -18.00 13.86 4.42
CA ILE A 106 -18.63 13.28 3.22
C ILE A 106 -18.22 11.83 3.01
N PHE A 107 -16.95 11.52 3.22
CA PHE A 107 -16.40 10.18 3.01
C PHE A 107 -16.21 9.47 4.34
N SER A 108 -17.24 8.75 4.78
CA SER A 108 -17.07 7.75 5.82
C SER A 108 -16.41 6.52 5.20
N ASP A 109 -15.09 6.43 5.26
CA ASP A 109 -14.38 5.21 4.86
C ASP A 109 -14.65 4.11 5.89
N SER A 110 -15.79 3.45 5.77
CA SER A 110 -16.08 2.20 6.49
C SER A 110 -15.06 1.09 6.20
N ASN A 111 -14.20 1.29 5.20
CA ASN A 111 -13.20 0.33 4.74
C ASN A 111 -11.74 0.75 4.98
N THR A 112 -11.46 1.86 5.66
CA THR A 112 -10.09 2.34 5.88
C THR A 112 -9.63 2.30 7.32
N ALA A 113 -10.37 1.66 8.22
CA ALA A 113 -9.78 1.23 9.47
C ALA A 113 -8.63 0.27 9.13
N ARG A 114 -7.47 0.85 8.84
CA ARG A 114 -6.24 0.07 8.73
C ARG A 114 -6.12 -0.66 10.06
N PRO A 115 -6.02 -2.01 10.07
CA PRO A 115 -5.80 -2.74 11.32
C PRO A 115 -4.69 -2.06 12.09
N GLU A 116 -4.82 -1.97 13.40
CA GLU A 116 -3.76 -1.44 14.26
C GLU A 116 -2.44 -2.03 13.81
N SER A 117 -1.48 -1.15 13.56
CA SER A 117 -0.18 -1.58 13.12
C SER A 117 0.51 -2.19 14.33
N GLU A 118 0.53 -3.50 14.42
CA GLU A 118 1.39 -4.20 15.36
C GLU A 118 2.80 -3.61 15.21
N PRO A 119 3.49 -3.24 16.30
CA PRO A 119 4.81 -2.59 16.25
C PRO A 119 5.79 -3.32 15.33
N GLU A 120 5.81 -4.65 15.40
CA GLU A 120 6.65 -5.52 14.58
C GLU A 120 6.34 -5.42 13.07
N ARG A 121 5.07 -5.28 12.71
CA ARG A 121 4.66 -5.07 11.30
C ARG A 121 5.11 -3.71 10.78
N GLU A 122 5.07 -2.69 11.64
CA GLU A 122 5.56 -1.36 11.26
C GLU A 122 7.08 -1.37 11.10
N GLU A 123 7.81 -2.04 11.98
CA GLU A 123 9.25 -2.24 11.87
C GLU A 123 9.60 -3.00 10.58
N LEU A 124 8.91 -4.09 10.29
CA LEU A 124 9.05 -4.82 9.03
C LEU A 124 8.83 -3.92 7.81
N ARG A 125 7.83 -3.04 7.87
CA ARG A 125 7.54 -2.08 6.80
C ARG A 125 8.68 -1.09 6.61
N GLN A 126 9.31 -0.63 7.69
CA GLN A 126 10.45 0.29 7.64
C GLN A 126 11.67 -0.40 7.03
N LEU A 127 12.02 -1.60 7.45
CA LEU A 127 13.11 -2.40 6.90
C LEU A 127 12.92 -2.65 5.39
N LEU A 128 11.75 -3.09 4.97
CA LEU A 128 11.44 -3.30 3.55
C LEU A 128 11.43 -1.99 2.73
N SER A 129 11.05 -0.87 3.35
CA SER A 129 11.16 0.44 2.71
C SER A 129 12.61 0.84 2.52
N ARG A 130 13.46 0.64 3.56
CA ARG A 130 14.91 0.90 3.48
C ARG A 130 15.58 0.04 2.41
N ARG A 131 15.30 -1.24 2.41
CA ARG A 131 15.77 -2.16 1.36
C ARG A 131 15.47 -1.65 -0.05
N ARG A 132 14.24 -1.20 -0.27
CA ARG A 132 13.81 -0.68 -1.58
C ARG A 132 14.56 0.59 -1.97
N GLN A 133 14.86 1.48 -1.00
CA GLN A 133 15.67 2.67 -1.24
C GLN A 133 17.09 2.28 -1.67
N LEU A 134 17.75 1.41 -0.90
CA LEU A 134 19.08 0.92 -1.22
C LEU A 134 19.17 0.25 -2.60
N MET A 135 18.17 -0.56 -2.95
CA MET A 135 18.05 -1.17 -4.29
C MET A 135 17.89 -0.13 -5.40
N ALA A 136 17.14 0.95 -5.15
CA ALA A 136 17.01 2.04 -6.13
C ALA A 136 18.32 2.82 -6.29
N ASP A 137 19.06 3.04 -5.21
CA ASP A 137 20.38 3.67 -5.24
C ASP A 137 21.37 2.79 -5.99
N ARG A 138 21.37 1.50 -5.73
CA ARG A 138 22.19 0.51 -6.46
C ARG A 138 21.97 0.55 -7.98
N VAL A 139 20.70 0.59 -8.41
CA VAL A 139 20.37 0.70 -9.84
C VAL A 139 20.87 2.01 -10.42
N ARG A 140 20.78 3.11 -9.67
CA ARG A 140 21.33 4.42 -10.10
C ARG A 140 22.84 4.36 -10.31
N GLU A 141 23.57 3.73 -9.40
CA GLU A 141 25.04 3.57 -9.53
C GLU A 141 25.42 2.65 -10.70
N LEU A 142 24.69 1.55 -10.92
CA LEU A 142 24.89 0.69 -12.09
C LEU A 142 24.72 1.47 -13.40
N ASN A 143 23.64 2.26 -13.50
CA ASN A 143 23.38 3.09 -14.69
C ASN A 143 24.45 4.18 -14.90
N ARG A 144 25.20 4.58 -13.85
CA ARG A 144 26.34 5.50 -13.99
C ARG A 144 27.54 4.82 -14.60
N LEU A 145 27.82 3.56 -14.24
CA LEU A 145 28.92 2.80 -14.81
C LEU A 145 28.82 2.63 -16.33
N ASP A 146 27.60 2.53 -16.87
CA ASP A 146 27.35 2.37 -18.29
C ASP A 146 27.68 3.63 -19.13
N LYS A 147 28.03 4.76 -18.49
CA LYS A 147 28.21 6.06 -19.17
C LYS A 147 29.67 6.44 -19.47
N GLY A 148 30.62 5.50 -19.38
CA GLY A 148 32.02 5.79 -19.73
C GLY A 148 32.69 6.76 -18.75
N LEU A 149 32.82 6.36 -17.49
CA LEU A 149 33.42 7.16 -16.42
C LEU A 149 34.99 7.19 -16.52
N SER A 150 35.59 8.24 -15.97
CA SER A 150 37.03 8.24 -15.72
C SER A 150 37.40 7.12 -14.72
N THR A 151 38.64 6.60 -14.79
CA THR A 151 39.10 5.52 -13.92
C THR A 151 38.91 5.81 -12.42
N SER A 152 39.14 7.06 -12.00
CA SER A 152 38.96 7.46 -10.60
C SER A 152 37.45 7.43 -10.20
N THR A 153 36.56 7.96 -11.03
CA THR A 153 35.13 7.97 -10.79
C THR A 153 34.56 6.56 -10.82
N GLU A 154 35.01 5.71 -11.74
CA GLU A 154 34.60 4.31 -11.81
C GLU A 154 34.99 3.55 -10.52
N LYS A 155 36.20 3.70 -10.04
CA LYS A 155 36.64 3.09 -8.77
C LYS A 155 35.78 3.54 -7.59
N SER A 156 35.43 4.83 -7.53
CA SER A 156 34.53 5.36 -6.49
C SER A 156 33.13 4.76 -6.58
N THR A 157 32.54 4.73 -7.76
CA THR A 157 31.22 4.15 -8.00
C THR A 157 31.16 2.67 -7.66
N ARG A 158 32.19 1.89 -8.04
CA ARG A 158 32.28 0.46 -7.69
C ARG A 158 32.42 0.23 -6.18
N ARG A 159 33.11 1.12 -5.45
CA ARG A 159 33.22 1.04 -3.98
C ARG A 159 31.86 1.30 -3.32
N HIS A 160 31.12 2.29 -3.81
CA HIS A 160 29.76 2.58 -3.33
C HIS A 160 28.80 1.42 -3.62
N LEU A 161 28.88 0.80 -4.79
CA LEU A 161 28.10 -0.40 -5.11
C LEU A 161 28.36 -1.55 -4.13
N ARG A 162 29.61 -1.83 -3.79
CA ARG A 162 29.94 -2.87 -2.80
C ARG A 162 29.35 -2.56 -1.42
N TRP A 163 29.41 -1.30 -1.00
CA TRP A 163 28.79 -0.87 0.24
C TRP A 163 27.26 -1.04 0.20
N LEU A 164 26.61 -0.66 -0.90
CA LEU A 164 25.16 -0.86 -1.09
C LEU A 164 24.80 -2.35 -1.04
N ASP A 165 25.55 -3.22 -1.67
CA ASP A 165 25.34 -4.67 -1.63
C ASP A 165 25.41 -5.20 -0.19
N THR A 166 26.42 -4.81 0.58
CA THR A 166 26.57 -5.18 2.00
C THR A 166 25.40 -4.67 2.86
N GLU A 167 24.96 -3.42 2.65
CA GLU A 167 23.84 -2.85 3.41
C GLU A 167 22.49 -3.52 3.05
N ILE A 168 22.29 -3.90 1.79
CA ILE A 168 21.11 -4.67 1.37
C ILE A 168 21.09 -6.02 2.08
N GLU A 169 22.22 -6.73 2.14
CA GLU A 169 22.34 -8.01 2.84
C GLU A 169 22.04 -7.87 4.34
N ARG A 170 22.55 -6.82 5.01
CA ARG A 170 22.26 -6.55 6.42
C ARG A 170 20.76 -6.34 6.66
N VAL A 171 20.13 -5.50 5.87
CA VAL A 171 18.67 -5.26 5.97
C VAL A 171 17.90 -6.54 5.67
N ASP A 172 18.38 -7.38 4.75
CA ASP A 172 17.77 -8.67 4.44
C ASP A 172 17.88 -9.65 5.63
N GLU A 173 18.97 -9.64 6.37
CA GLU A 173 19.09 -10.41 7.60
C GLU A 173 18.21 -9.88 8.73
N GLU A 174 18.14 -8.56 8.90
CA GLU A 174 17.31 -7.93 9.94
C GLU A 174 15.83 -8.25 9.76
N TYR A 175 15.25 -8.07 8.55
CA TYR A 175 13.84 -8.39 8.37
C TYR A 175 13.56 -9.91 8.50
N LYS A 176 14.51 -10.78 8.12
CA LYS A 176 14.37 -12.22 8.32
C LYS A 176 14.42 -12.60 9.80
N LYS A 177 15.28 -11.96 10.58
CA LYS A 177 15.35 -12.13 12.04
C LYS A 177 14.03 -11.69 12.68
N LEU A 178 13.52 -10.52 12.32
CA LEU A 178 12.25 -9.99 12.82
C LEU A 178 11.09 -10.96 12.54
N LEU A 179 11.01 -11.50 11.31
CA LEU A 179 10.00 -12.50 10.96
C LEU A 179 10.09 -13.76 11.82
N LYS A 180 11.30 -14.24 12.13
CA LYS A 180 11.51 -15.45 12.93
C LYS A 180 11.24 -15.24 14.42
N HIS A 181 11.47 -14.06 14.98
CA HIS A 181 11.26 -13.76 16.39
C HIS A 181 9.78 -13.56 16.75
N SER A 182 8.97 -13.15 15.80
CA SER A 182 7.53 -13.01 15.99
C SER A 182 6.80 -14.25 15.47
N ALA A 183 6.26 -15.06 16.36
CA ALA A 183 5.52 -16.27 15.99
C ALA A 183 4.37 -15.94 15.03
N SER A 184 3.60 -14.88 15.30
CA SER A 184 2.49 -14.44 14.43
C SER A 184 2.93 -14.08 13.02
N LEU A 185 4.07 -13.38 12.87
CA LEU A 185 4.61 -13.02 11.56
C LEU A 185 5.22 -14.22 10.85
N SER A 186 5.90 -15.14 11.59
CA SER A 186 6.49 -16.36 11.06
C SER A 186 5.42 -17.26 10.47
N ASP A 187 4.39 -17.61 11.26
CA ASP A 187 3.29 -18.48 10.83
C ASP A 187 2.58 -17.90 9.60
N THR A 188 2.36 -16.58 9.60
CA THR A 188 1.75 -15.90 8.46
C THR A 188 2.66 -15.94 7.23
N ALA A 189 3.97 -15.77 7.39
CA ALA A 189 4.92 -15.80 6.30
C ALA A 189 5.03 -17.21 5.70
N GLU A 190 5.08 -18.25 6.53
CA GLU A 190 5.09 -19.65 6.12
C GLU A 190 3.82 -20.00 5.36
N LEU A 191 2.66 -19.60 5.90
CA LEU A 191 1.37 -19.81 5.27
C LEU A 191 1.32 -19.19 3.86
N TYR A 192 1.80 -17.95 3.68
CA TYR A 192 1.79 -17.30 2.37
C TYR A 192 2.78 -17.95 1.40
N GLN A 193 3.91 -18.46 1.89
CA GLN A 193 4.91 -19.15 1.08
C GLN A 193 4.44 -20.52 0.56
N THR A 194 3.36 -21.08 1.09
CA THR A 194 2.74 -22.28 0.51
C THR A 194 2.16 -22.01 -0.87
N VAL A 195 1.81 -20.75 -1.19
CA VAL A 195 1.29 -20.40 -2.52
C VAL A 195 2.43 -20.38 -3.54
N PRO A 196 2.31 -21.12 -4.66
CA PRO A 196 3.35 -21.16 -5.69
C PRO A 196 3.81 -19.80 -6.16
N GLY A 197 5.13 -19.59 -6.23
CA GLY A 197 5.74 -18.35 -6.68
C GLY A 197 5.84 -17.26 -5.61
N VAL A 198 5.38 -17.52 -4.38
CA VAL A 198 5.53 -16.60 -3.25
C VAL A 198 6.77 -16.94 -2.45
N TRP A 199 7.77 -16.08 -2.53
CA TRP A 199 9.05 -16.18 -1.83
C TRP A 199 9.06 -15.37 -0.53
N PRO A 200 10.04 -15.59 0.38
CA PRO A 200 10.09 -14.90 1.68
C PRO A 200 9.93 -13.39 1.60
N LEU A 201 10.61 -12.72 0.67
CA LEU A 201 10.49 -11.27 0.48
C LEU A 201 9.08 -10.83 0.06
N THR A 202 8.40 -11.65 -0.73
CA THR A 202 7.01 -11.37 -1.14
C THR A 202 6.07 -11.55 0.04
N ALA A 203 6.21 -12.65 0.81
CA ALA A 203 5.43 -12.88 2.03
C ALA A 203 5.61 -11.70 3.01
N ALA A 204 6.85 -11.30 3.29
CA ALA A 204 7.16 -10.14 4.11
C ALA A 204 6.50 -8.85 3.58
N THR A 205 6.55 -8.63 2.25
CA THR A 205 5.91 -7.48 1.61
C THR A 205 4.40 -7.49 1.77
N LEU A 206 3.75 -8.64 1.64
CA LEU A 206 2.31 -8.79 1.84
C LEU A 206 1.93 -8.51 3.29
N ILE A 207 2.66 -9.07 4.25
CA ILE A 207 2.45 -8.84 5.68
C ILE A 207 2.56 -7.35 6.01
N ALA A 208 3.64 -6.69 5.57
CA ALA A 208 3.91 -5.30 5.89
C ALA A 208 2.95 -4.30 5.19
N TYR A 209 2.59 -4.57 3.95
CA TYR A 209 1.89 -3.59 3.10
C TYR A 209 0.44 -3.96 2.76
N LEU A 210 -0.05 -5.15 3.14
CA LEU A 210 -1.43 -5.58 2.87
C LEU A 210 -2.05 -6.29 4.08
N PRO A 211 -2.20 -5.63 5.23
CA PRO A 211 -2.78 -6.22 6.45
C PRO A 211 -4.25 -6.62 6.30
N GLU A 212 -4.93 -6.18 5.25
CA GLU A 212 -6.30 -6.53 4.91
C GLU A 212 -6.44 -7.89 4.25
N LEU A 213 -5.32 -8.54 3.90
CA LEU A 213 -5.31 -9.87 3.29
C LEU A 213 -5.96 -10.90 4.23
N GLY A 214 -6.87 -11.70 3.70
CA GLY A 214 -7.70 -12.63 4.46
C GLY A 214 -8.95 -12.02 5.11
N ARG A 215 -9.00 -10.71 5.29
CA ARG A 215 -10.10 -10.00 5.99
C ARG A 215 -11.12 -9.41 5.03
N TRP A 216 -10.67 -8.90 3.89
CA TRP A 216 -11.50 -8.18 2.94
C TRP A 216 -11.92 -9.05 1.74
N ASP A 217 -12.98 -8.60 1.07
CA ASP A 217 -13.43 -9.24 -0.17
C ASP A 217 -12.38 -9.11 -1.28
N GLY A 218 -12.30 -10.11 -2.14
CA GLY A 218 -11.31 -10.16 -3.20
C GLY A 218 -11.44 -9.04 -4.23
N ARG A 219 -12.65 -8.53 -4.50
CA ARG A 219 -12.88 -7.38 -5.40
C ARG A 219 -12.30 -6.11 -4.79
N VAL A 220 -12.55 -5.88 -3.50
CA VAL A 220 -12.05 -4.73 -2.76
C VAL A 220 -10.53 -4.76 -2.69
N LEU A 221 -9.92 -5.91 -2.34
CA LEU A 221 -8.46 -6.09 -2.33
C LEU A 221 -7.84 -5.86 -3.70
N THR A 222 -8.48 -6.36 -4.76
CA THR A 222 -8.00 -6.16 -6.14
C THR A 222 -7.95 -4.67 -6.49
N SER A 223 -8.96 -3.91 -6.08
CA SER A 223 -8.99 -2.44 -6.26
C SER A 223 -7.93 -1.75 -5.40
N LEU A 224 -7.80 -2.15 -4.11
CA LEU A 224 -6.84 -1.60 -3.16
C LEU A 224 -5.38 -1.77 -3.64
N VAL A 225 -5.07 -2.93 -4.23
CA VAL A 225 -3.73 -3.20 -4.80
C VAL A 225 -3.55 -2.51 -6.15
N GLY A 226 -4.63 -2.10 -6.81
CA GLY A 226 -4.61 -1.50 -8.15
C GLY A 226 -4.41 -2.52 -9.27
N LEU A 227 -4.97 -3.74 -9.09
CA LEU A 227 -5.03 -4.79 -10.09
C LEU A 227 -6.41 -4.88 -10.76
N ALA A 228 -7.39 -4.09 -10.32
CA ALA A 228 -8.68 -3.97 -10.99
C ALA A 228 -8.52 -3.17 -12.29
N PRO A 229 -9.04 -3.67 -13.42
CA PRO A 229 -9.03 -2.93 -14.67
C PRO A 229 -10.02 -1.77 -14.59
N TRP A 230 -9.59 -0.59 -14.97
CA TRP A 230 -10.44 0.59 -15.15
C TRP A 230 -10.85 0.71 -16.60
N SER A 231 -12.15 0.79 -16.87
CA SER A 231 -12.67 1.13 -18.19
C SER A 231 -12.51 2.64 -18.45
N ARG A 232 -12.25 2.99 -19.70
CA ARG A 232 -12.28 4.36 -20.20
C ARG A 232 -13.26 4.43 -21.38
N ASP A 233 -14.47 3.98 -21.12
CA ASP A 233 -15.51 3.98 -22.14
C ASP A 233 -16.14 5.38 -22.19
N SER A 234 -16.33 5.94 -23.39
CA SER A 234 -17.00 7.21 -23.62
C SER A 234 -17.97 7.07 -24.78
N GLY A 235 -19.27 7.19 -24.53
CA GLY A 235 -20.31 7.02 -25.53
C GLY A 235 -20.19 5.66 -26.24
N LYS A 236 -20.11 5.65 -27.58
CA LYS A 236 -19.99 4.43 -28.40
C LYS A 236 -18.56 3.86 -28.45
N LYS A 237 -17.54 4.57 -27.94
CA LYS A 237 -16.14 4.16 -28.01
C LYS A 237 -15.75 3.36 -26.77
N ARG A 238 -15.48 2.06 -26.95
CA ARG A 238 -14.87 1.21 -25.92
C ARG A 238 -13.38 1.52 -25.83
N GLY A 239 -12.93 2.09 -24.70
CA GLY A 239 -11.53 2.41 -24.44
C GLY A 239 -10.73 1.20 -23.95
N ASN A 240 -9.40 1.31 -24.02
CA ASN A 240 -8.52 0.28 -23.48
C ASN A 240 -8.62 0.26 -21.95
N ARG A 241 -8.80 -0.95 -21.40
CA ARG A 241 -8.77 -1.15 -19.94
C ARG A 241 -7.32 -1.11 -19.45
N SER A 242 -7.07 -0.29 -18.45
CA SER A 242 -5.76 -0.15 -17.82
C SER A 242 -5.86 -0.26 -16.30
N ILE A 243 -4.78 -0.70 -15.66
CA ILE A 243 -4.66 -0.68 -14.19
C ILE A 243 -4.04 0.65 -13.76
N ARG A 244 -4.50 1.20 -12.63
CA ARG A 244 -3.94 2.43 -12.04
C ARG A 244 -4.19 2.52 -10.54
N GLY A 245 -3.46 3.43 -9.89
CA GLY A 245 -3.63 3.69 -8.44
C GLY A 245 -3.24 2.50 -7.56
N GLY A 246 -3.76 2.47 -6.37
CA GLY A 246 -3.57 1.41 -5.38
C GLY A 246 -2.14 1.26 -4.86
N ARG A 247 -1.90 0.17 -4.10
CA ARG A 247 -0.61 -0.09 -3.42
C ARG A 247 0.44 -0.62 -4.39
N GLY A 248 1.19 0.27 -5.03
CA GLY A 248 2.19 -0.06 -6.04
C GLY A 248 3.28 -1.04 -5.58
N THR A 249 3.67 -1.02 -4.30
CA THR A 249 4.65 -1.95 -3.73
C THR A 249 4.13 -3.39 -3.77
N VAL A 250 2.91 -3.62 -3.33
CA VAL A 250 2.24 -4.93 -3.36
C VAL A 250 2.03 -5.41 -4.80
N ARG A 251 1.51 -4.52 -5.66
CA ARG A 251 1.30 -4.85 -7.08
C ARG A 251 2.59 -5.27 -7.79
N ARG A 252 3.71 -4.60 -7.51
CA ARG A 252 5.02 -4.96 -8.08
C ARG A 252 5.49 -6.33 -7.60
N ALA A 253 5.35 -6.64 -6.32
CA ALA A 253 5.69 -7.94 -5.77
C ALA A 253 4.86 -9.05 -6.43
N LEU A 254 3.55 -8.89 -6.51
CA LEU A 254 2.65 -9.84 -7.17
C LEU A 254 2.93 -9.98 -8.67
N TYR A 255 3.34 -8.91 -9.35
CA TYR A 255 3.73 -8.96 -10.76
C TYR A 255 4.98 -9.82 -10.98
N ILE A 256 5.97 -9.71 -10.10
CA ILE A 256 7.18 -10.56 -10.14
C ILE A 256 6.79 -12.01 -9.86
N CYS A 257 5.98 -12.27 -8.83
CA CYS A 257 5.47 -13.61 -8.55
C CYS A 257 4.70 -14.21 -9.71
N ALA A 258 3.92 -13.41 -10.42
CA ALA A 258 3.20 -13.88 -11.60
C ALA A 258 4.14 -14.41 -12.71
N TRP A 259 5.28 -13.76 -12.93
CA TRP A 259 6.30 -14.29 -13.85
C TRP A 259 6.94 -15.59 -13.37
N VAL A 260 7.19 -15.71 -12.07
CA VAL A 260 7.77 -16.93 -11.50
C VAL A 260 6.78 -18.08 -11.58
N VAL A 261 5.52 -17.85 -11.19
CA VAL A 261 4.51 -18.89 -11.15
C VAL A 261 4.18 -19.48 -12.51
N LEU A 262 4.32 -18.70 -13.60
CA LEU A 262 4.16 -19.20 -14.97
C LEU A 262 5.15 -20.32 -15.34
N ARG A 263 6.24 -20.47 -14.58
CA ARG A 263 7.24 -21.53 -14.80
C ARG A 263 6.92 -22.81 -14.01
N ILE A 264 6.18 -22.70 -12.91
CA ILE A 264 5.99 -23.77 -11.91
C ILE A 264 4.55 -24.25 -11.80
N ASP A 265 3.55 -23.43 -12.14
CA ASP A 265 2.12 -23.78 -12.07
C ASP A 265 1.51 -23.89 -13.47
N GLY A 266 1.10 -25.12 -13.83
CA GLY A 266 0.49 -25.41 -15.12
C GLY A 266 -0.85 -24.70 -15.32
N ASP A 267 -1.70 -24.63 -14.31
CA ASP A 267 -3.04 -24.04 -14.42
C ASP A 267 -2.99 -22.53 -14.65
N LEU A 268 -2.06 -21.82 -13.99
CA LEU A 268 -1.84 -20.40 -14.21
C LEU A 268 -1.12 -20.13 -15.54
N ARG A 269 -0.24 -21.03 -15.97
CA ARG A 269 0.37 -21.00 -17.31
C ARG A 269 -0.70 -21.15 -18.39
N ASP A 270 -1.56 -22.16 -18.27
CA ASP A 270 -2.66 -22.40 -19.22
C ASP A 270 -3.63 -21.21 -19.26
N PHE A 271 -3.92 -20.61 -18.10
CA PHE A 271 -4.71 -19.39 -18.06
C PHE A 271 -4.04 -18.23 -18.78
N TYR A 272 -2.73 -18.06 -18.61
CA TYR A 272 -1.96 -17.06 -19.33
C TYR A 272 -1.99 -17.30 -20.84
N GLN A 273 -1.76 -18.54 -21.27
CA GLN A 273 -1.76 -18.92 -22.70
C GLN A 273 -3.10 -18.65 -23.35
N ARG A 274 -4.22 -19.07 -22.73
CA ARG A 274 -5.57 -18.76 -23.24
C ARG A 274 -5.83 -17.27 -23.41
N LEU A 275 -5.28 -16.42 -22.53
CA LEU A 275 -5.38 -14.97 -22.70
C LEU A 275 -4.56 -14.47 -23.88
N ARG A 276 -3.37 -15.05 -24.10
CA ARG A 276 -2.50 -14.73 -25.24
C ARG A 276 -3.14 -15.13 -26.56
N GLU A 277 -3.72 -16.33 -26.65
CA GLU A 277 -4.46 -16.83 -27.81
C GLU A 277 -5.66 -15.95 -28.14
N ARG A 278 -6.32 -15.36 -27.13
CA ARG A 278 -7.38 -14.36 -27.32
C ARG A 278 -6.85 -12.96 -27.69
N GLY A 279 -5.60 -12.84 -28.09
CA GLY A 279 -4.97 -11.59 -28.53
C GLY A 279 -4.64 -10.59 -27.40
N LYS A 280 -4.72 -10.98 -26.11
CA LYS A 280 -4.35 -10.04 -25.03
C LYS A 280 -2.85 -9.82 -25.01
N PRO A 281 -2.37 -8.55 -24.85
CA PRO A 281 -0.95 -8.25 -24.70
C PRO A 281 -0.33 -9.00 -23.52
N GLY A 282 0.95 -9.41 -23.62
CA GLY A 282 1.63 -10.19 -22.59
C GLY A 282 1.57 -9.56 -21.20
N LYS A 283 1.81 -8.25 -21.09
CA LYS A 283 1.70 -7.52 -19.81
C LYS A 283 0.29 -7.59 -19.20
N VAL A 284 -0.75 -7.53 -20.01
CA VAL A 284 -2.16 -7.64 -19.55
C VAL A 284 -2.43 -9.05 -19.03
N ALA A 285 -1.96 -10.08 -19.75
CA ALA A 285 -2.10 -11.46 -19.32
C ALA A 285 -1.37 -11.74 -17.98
N VAL A 286 -0.13 -11.23 -17.79
CA VAL A 286 0.60 -11.33 -16.52
C VAL A 286 -0.13 -10.63 -15.38
N ILE A 287 -0.70 -9.46 -15.62
CA ILE A 287 -1.51 -8.74 -14.61
C ILE A 287 -2.75 -9.56 -14.21
N ALA A 288 -3.38 -10.25 -15.15
CA ALA A 288 -4.50 -11.15 -14.84
C ALA A 288 -4.05 -12.34 -13.97
N VAL A 289 -2.87 -12.90 -14.22
CA VAL A 289 -2.24 -13.91 -13.34
C VAL A 289 -1.95 -13.34 -11.95
N ALA A 290 -1.35 -12.15 -11.86
CA ALA A 290 -1.10 -11.48 -10.57
C ALA A 290 -2.39 -11.25 -9.77
N ARG A 291 -3.50 -10.93 -10.45
CA ARG A 291 -4.82 -10.83 -9.81
C ARG A 291 -5.30 -12.18 -9.27
N LYS A 292 -5.14 -13.27 -10.03
CA LYS A 292 -5.49 -14.62 -9.55
C LYS A 292 -4.65 -15.01 -8.33
N LEU A 293 -3.33 -14.75 -8.35
CA LEU A 293 -2.46 -14.96 -7.20
C LEU A 293 -2.93 -14.21 -5.96
N LEU A 294 -3.32 -12.94 -6.11
CA LEU A 294 -3.87 -12.16 -4.98
C LEU A 294 -5.12 -12.82 -4.40
N LEU A 295 -6.02 -13.33 -5.25
CA LEU A 295 -7.24 -14.00 -4.79
C LEU A 295 -6.94 -15.34 -4.12
N GLN A 296 -5.97 -16.11 -4.62
CA GLN A 296 -5.49 -17.35 -3.97
C GLN A 296 -4.89 -17.06 -2.60
N LEU A 297 -4.00 -16.06 -2.50
CA LEU A 297 -3.43 -15.59 -1.24
C LEU A 297 -4.50 -15.13 -0.26
N ASN A 298 -5.53 -14.41 -0.73
CA ASN A 298 -6.64 -14.00 0.11
C ASN A 298 -7.44 -15.19 0.66
N ALA A 299 -7.64 -16.21 -0.16
CA ALA A 299 -8.32 -17.43 0.27
C ALA A 299 -7.50 -18.22 1.29
N VAL A 300 -6.18 -18.35 1.09
CA VAL A 300 -5.25 -18.97 2.03
C VAL A 300 -5.23 -18.22 3.35
N ALA A 301 -5.07 -16.92 3.32
CA ALA A 301 -5.06 -16.06 4.51
C ALA A 301 -6.39 -16.12 5.29
N ARG A 302 -7.53 -16.20 4.59
CA ARG A 302 -8.86 -16.27 5.22
C ARG A 302 -9.13 -17.62 5.89
N ARG A 303 -8.64 -18.72 5.27
CA ARG A 303 -8.82 -20.06 5.80
C ARG A 303 -7.83 -20.39 6.92
N GLY A 304 -6.69 -19.73 6.97
CA GLY A 304 -5.59 -20.08 7.85
C GLY A 304 -4.96 -21.45 7.55
N THR A 305 -5.17 -21.98 6.33
CA THR A 305 -4.67 -23.31 5.93
C THR A 305 -3.77 -23.20 4.69
N PRO A 306 -2.72 -24.04 4.59
CA PRO A 306 -1.82 -24.06 3.45
C PRO A 306 -2.53 -24.14 2.11
N TRP A 307 -1.91 -23.57 1.08
CA TRP A 307 -2.41 -23.68 -0.27
C TRP A 307 -2.40 -25.15 -0.72
N MET A 308 -3.54 -25.61 -1.22
CA MET A 308 -3.67 -26.92 -1.83
C MET A 308 -4.07 -26.75 -3.30
N LYS A 309 -3.40 -27.48 -4.18
CA LYS A 309 -3.78 -27.49 -5.59
C LYS A 309 -5.21 -28.07 -5.70
N GLN A 310 -6.16 -27.24 -6.07
CA GLN A 310 -7.52 -27.72 -6.34
C GLN A 310 -7.49 -28.58 -7.61
N HIS A 311 -7.75 -29.87 -7.48
CA HIS A 311 -8.08 -30.70 -8.63
C HIS A 311 -9.32 -30.12 -9.32
N ARG A 312 -9.33 -30.11 -10.66
CA ARG A 312 -10.27 -29.43 -11.55
C ARG A 312 -11.78 -29.72 -11.41
N ASN A 313 -12.22 -30.39 -10.35
CA ASN A 313 -13.61 -30.90 -10.27
C ASN A 313 -14.65 -29.94 -9.64
N ASN A 314 -14.30 -28.72 -9.20
CA ASN A 314 -15.28 -27.80 -8.66
C ASN A 314 -14.94 -26.32 -9.00
N CYS A 315 -14.80 -25.99 -10.26
CA CYS A 315 -14.93 -24.59 -10.69
C CYS A 315 -16.42 -24.31 -10.92
N LEU A 316 -17.06 -23.61 -9.99
CA LEU A 316 -18.28 -22.88 -10.32
C LEU A 316 -17.96 -21.98 -11.53
N PRO A 317 -18.77 -22.02 -12.60
CA PRO A 317 -18.54 -21.19 -13.76
C PRO A 317 -18.60 -19.72 -13.32
N TYR A 318 -17.60 -18.96 -13.72
CA TYR A 318 -17.62 -17.50 -13.62
C TYR A 318 -18.85 -17.00 -14.40
N GLN A 319 -19.88 -16.62 -13.69
CA GLN A 319 -21.00 -15.87 -14.28
C GLN A 319 -20.44 -14.51 -14.70
N ALA A 320 -20.25 -14.34 -15.99
CA ALA A 320 -20.04 -13.05 -16.60
C ALA A 320 -21.35 -12.28 -16.41
N ASP A 321 -21.32 -11.14 -15.71
CA ASP A 321 -22.45 -10.21 -15.71
C ASP A 321 -22.81 -9.89 -17.16
N PRO A 322 -24.10 -9.94 -17.50
CA PRO A 322 -24.57 -9.52 -18.83
C PRO A 322 -24.25 -8.04 -19.07
N ALA A 323 -24.11 -7.68 -20.33
CA ALA A 323 -23.61 -6.45 -20.93
C ALA A 323 -24.23 -5.14 -20.44
#